data_5b2efe06fa1d60bcceb38a2405036a65
#
_entry.id   5b2efe06fa1d60bcceb38a2405036a65
#
_cell.length_a   1.000
_cell.length_b   1.000
_cell.length_c   1.000
_cell.angle_alpha   90.00
_cell.angle_beta   90.00
_cell.angle_gamma   90.00
#
_symmetry.space_group_name_H-M   'P 1'
#
loop_
_entity.id
_entity.type
_entity.pdbx_description
1 polymer ?
#
loop_
_entity_poly.entity_id
_entity_poly.type
_entity_poly.pdbx_seq_one_letter_code
_entity_poly.pdbx_strand_id
1 'polypeptide(L)'
;MKTTLKETSFDDHNQEYMTQSTLKVINFDKLKEEFFKKINNDTNRMFCSNDALFICNDDEIYMIEFKNGKIDQNTIYNLFWKNFDSILIYMHYKVQDIERIKSNLNYILVYNEEKNKDLPGTNQSISQSNSRNQLGQSLAKKEFIQFGLGYFKDYIFKNVYTLNKSQFEHRFLKKWELQEM
;
A
#
# COMPACT_ATOMS: atom_id res chain seq x y z
N MET A 1 -16.23 0.09 -10.84
CA MET A 1 -15.21 0.21 -9.77
C MET A 1 -14.56 -1.11 -9.36
N LYS A 2 -15.33 -2.23 -9.24
CA LYS A 2 -14.73 -3.53 -8.89
C LYS A 2 -13.85 -4.07 -10.03
N THR A 3 -12.68 -4.59 -9.69
CA THR A 3 -11.70 -5.19 -10.57
C THR A 3 -10.93 -6.28 -9.82
N THR A 4 -9.92 -6.90 -10.43
CA THR A 4 -9.02 -7.81 -9.72
C THR A 4 -7.79 -7.06 -9.20
N LEU A 5 -7.19 -7.58 -8.12
CA LEU A 5 -5.93 -7.02 -7.61
C LEU A 5 -4.79 -7.14 -8.63
N LYS A 6 -4.82 -8.21 -9.46
CA LYS A 6 -3.92 -8.33 -10.61
C LYS A 6 -4.00 -7.12 -11.53
N GLU A 7 -5.21 -6.73 -11.96
CA GLU A 7 -5.41 -5.60 -12.89
C GLU A 7 -4.93 -4.26 -12.31
N THR A 8 -5.10 -4.03 -10.99
CA THR A 8 -4.59 -2.81 -10.34
C THR A 8 -3.09 -2.81 -10.13
N SER A 9 -2.43 -3.96 -10.25
CA SER A 9 -0.98 -4.13 -10.06
C SER A 9 -0.18 -4.07 -11.36
N PHE A 10 -0.83 -3.76 -12.50
CA PHE A 10 -0.16 -3.71 -13.79
C PHE A 10 0.74 -2.48 -13.88
N ASP A 11 1.99 -2.71 -14.22
CA ASP A 11 2.97 -1.67 -14.48
C ASP A 11 3.10 -1.46 -15.99
N ASP A 12 2.51 -0.40 -16.50
CA ASP A 12 2.53 -0.05 -17.92
C ASP A 12 3.94 0.17 -18.47
N HIS A 13 4.85 0.67 -17.64
CA HIS A 13 6.23 0.95 -18.08
C HIS A 13 7.03 -0.33 -18.29
N ASN A 14 6.91 -1.30 -17.39
CA ASN A 14 7.62 -2.57 -17.47
C ASN A 14 6.79 -3.69 -18.11
N GLN A 15 5.52 -3.43 -18.47
CA GLN A 15 4.58 -4.39 -19.06
C GLN A 15 4.44 -5.68 -18.23
N GLU A 16 4.38 -5.54 -16.90
CA GLU A 16 4.28 -6.69 -15.99
C GLU A 16 3.31 -6.44 -14.84
N TYR A 17 2.76 -7.53 -14.30
CA TYR A 17 1.92 -7.52 -13.12
C TYR A 17 2.74 -7.74 -11.86
N MET A 18 2.52 -6.95 -10.81
CA MET A 18 3.17 -7.14 -9.51
C MET A 18 2.56 -8.29 -8.70
N THR A 19 1.31 -8.69 -9.00
CA THR A 19 0.67 -9.89 -8.44
C THR A 19 -0.21 -10.58 -9.49
N GLN A 20 -0.46 -11.88 -9.32
CA GLN A 20 -1.39 -12.65 -10.16
C GLN A 20 -2.75 -12.89 -9.46
N SER A 21 -2.98 -12.31 -8.28
CA SER A 21 -4.18 -12.53 -7.48
C SER A 21 -5.45 -12.02 -8.18
N THR A 22 -6.47 -12.86 -8.20
CA THR A 22 -7.80 -12.54 -8.72
C THR A 22 -8.73 -11.97 -7.65
N LEU A 23 -8.23 -11.71 -6.44
CA LEU A 23 -8.95 -11.08 -5.35
C LEU A 23 -9.69 -9.83 -5.83
N LYS A 24 -10.96 -9.69 -5.45
CA LYS A 24 -11.77 -8.54 -5.87
C LYS A 24 -11.49 -7.32 -5.03
N VAL A 25 -11.15 -6.23 -5.70
CA VAL A 25 -10.83 -4.94 -5.08
C VAL A 25 -11.59 -3.81 -5.76
N ILE A 26 -11.59 -2.64 -5.16
CA ILE A 26 -12.02 -1.40 -5.80
C ILE A 26 -10.80 -0.76 -6.45
N ASN A 27 -10.88 -0.52 -7.76
CA ASN A 27 -9.88 0.27 -8.47
C ASN A 27 -9.96 1.72 -8.01
N PHE A 28 -8.86 2.24 -7.45
CA PHE A 28 -8.86 3.55 -6.83
C PHE A 28 -8.89 4.69 -7.85
N ASP A 29 -8.31 4.50 -9.03
CA ASP A 29 -8.39 5.48 -10.11
C ASP A 29 -9.83 5.70 -10.58
N LYS A 30 -10.61 4.62 -10.71
CA LYS A 30 -12.05 4.73 -11.02
C LYS A 30 -12.84 5.40 -9.90
N LEU A 31 -12.47 5.16 -8.64
CA LEU A 31 -13.06 5.83 -7.50
C LEU A 31 -12.77 7.34 -7.52
N LYS A 32 -11.54 7.71 -7.87
CA LYS A 32 -11.10 9.10 -8.08
C LYS A 32 -11.90 9.79 -9.19
N GLU A 33 -12.09 9.13 -10.33
CA GLU A 33 -12.91 9.67 -11.43
C GLU A 33 -14.36 9.96 -11.00
N GLU A 34 -14.97 9.05 -10.23
CA GLU A 34 -16.31 9.27 -9.69
C GLU A 34 -16.37 10.42 -8.68
N PHE A 35 -15.36 10.55 -7.86
CA PHE A 35 -15.20 11.67 -6.94
C PHE A 35 -15.22 13.00 -7.69
N PHE A 36 -14.42 13.14 -8.75
CA PHE A 36 -14.37 14.37 -9.55
C PHE A 36 -15.68 14.69 -10.25
N LYS A 37 -16.35 13.67 -10.80
CA LYS A 37 -17.69 13.86 -11.40
C LYS A 37 -18.69 14.42 -10.40
N LYS A 38 -18.65 13.99 -9.14
CA LYS A 38 -19.58 14.45 -8.09
C LYS A 38 -19.33 15.89 -7.64
N ILE A 39 -18.08 16.33 -7.58
CA ILE A 39 -17.76 17.71 -7.17
C ILE A 39 -17.82 18.72 -8.30
N ASN A 40 -18.28 18.32 -9.51
CA ASN A 40 -18.38 19.14 -10.70
C ASN A 40 -17.08 19.94 -10.98
N ASN A 41 -15.94 19.31 -10.78
CA ASN A 41 -14.66 19.97 -10.91
C ASN A 41 -14.03 19.62 -12.26
N ASP A 42 -14.22 20.46 -13.26
CA ASP A 42 -13.60 20.38 -14.59
C ASP A 42 -12.09 20.71 -14.56
N THR A 43 -11.55 21.01 -13.39
CA THR A 43 -10.12 21.30 -13.29
C THR A 43 -9.33 20.01 -13.40
N ASN A 44 -8.39 19.98 -14.35
CA ASN A 44 -7.29 19.01 -14.47
C ASN A 44 -6.35 19.02 -13.24
N ARG A 45 -6.89 19.04 -12.03
CA ARG A 45 -6.09 18.85 -10.83
C ARG A 45 -5.58 17.43 -10.84
N MET A 46 -4.28 17.29 -10.91
CA MET A 46 -3.59 15.99 -10.85
C MET A 46 -3.63 15.45 -9.41
N PHE A 47 -4.82 15.04 -8.99
CA PHE A 47 -4.93 14.23 -7.78
C PHE A 47 -4.30 12.86 -8.06
N CYS A 48 -3.45 12.45 -7.18
CA CYS A 48 -2.88 11.12 -7.20
C CYS A 48 -3.81 10.15 -6.45
N SER A 49 -3.75 8.87 -6.76
CA SER A 49 -4.47 7.83 -6.02
C SER A 49 -3.58 6.62 -5.81
N ASN A 50 -3.84 5.89 -4.73
CA ASN A 50 -3.33 4.54 -4.58
C ASN A 50 -3.96 3.62 -5.64
N ASP A 51 -3.42 2.43 -5.85
CA ASP A 51 -3.85 1.57 -6.95
C ASP A 51 -5.14 0.80 -6.62
N ALA A 52 -5.26 0.30 -5.37
CA ALA A 52 -6.40 -0.51 -4.96
C ALA A 52 -6.90 -0.20 -3.56
N LEU A 53 -8.21 -0.41 -3.36
CA LEU A 53 -8.86 -0.42 -2.05
C LEU A 53 -9.48 -1.80 -1.82
N PHE A 54 -9.02 -2.53 -0.81
CA PHE A 54 -9.57 -3.78 -0.36
C PHE A 54 -10.31 -3.60 0.96
N ILE A 55 -11.57 -4.02 0.99
CA ILE A 55 -12.43 -3.99 2.18
C ILE A 55 -12.66 -5.43 2.61
N CYS A 56 -11.94 -5.88 3.62
CA CYS A 56 -12.11 -7.21 4.19
C CYS A 56 -13.41 -7.27 5.00
N ASN A 57 -13.62 -6.26 5.86
CA ASN A 57 -14.84 -6.00 6.62
C ASN A 57 -14.87 -4.51 7.03
N ASP A 58 -15.87 -4.08 7.80
CA ASP A 58 -16.00 -2.67 8.20
C ASP A 58 -14.85 -2.15 9.08
N ASP A 59 -14.11 -3.03 9.74
CA ASP A 59 -13.02 -2.70 10.66
C ASP A 59 -11.62 -2.98 10.09
N GLU A 60 -11.54 -3.61 8.91
CA GLU A 60 -10.28 -3.94 8.24
C GLU A 60 -10.32 -3.54 6.76
N ILE A 61 -9.79 -2.36 6.49
CA ILE A 61 -9.75 -1.74 5.17
C ILE A 61 -8.29 -1.48 4.80
N TYR A 62 -7.92 -1.74 3.55
CA TYR A 62 -6.54 -1.62 3.08
C TYR A 62 -6.47 -0.78 1.81
N MET A 63 -5.69 0.30 1.86
CA MET A 63 -5.19 0.99 0.67
C MET A 63 -3.91 0.33 0.22
N ILE A 64 -3.83 -0.05 -1.05
CA ILE A 64 -2.69 -0.81 -1.59
C ILE A 64 -2.09 -0.02 -2.75
N GLU A 65 -0.78 0.14 -2.70
CA GLU A 65 0.03 0.77 -3.75
C GLU A 65 1.10 -0.21 -4.22
N PHE A 66 1.31 -0.29 -5.53
CA PHE A 66 2.34 -1.13 -6.15
C PHE A 66 3.45 -0.25 -6.74
N LYS A 67 4.71 -0.59 -6.46
CA LYS A 67 5.89 0.07 -7.00
C LYS A 67 6.88 -0.92 -7.57
N ASN A 68 6.87 -1.06 -8.89
CA ASN A 68 7.79 -1.96 -9.60
C ASN A 68 9.14 -1.32 -9.91
N GLY A 69 9.25 -0.01 -9.88
CA GLY A 69 10.49 0.74 -10.13
C GLY A 69 11.37 0.90 -8.90
N LYS A 70 12.50 1.60 -9.06
CA LYS A 70 13.33 2.09 -7.96
C LYS A 70 12.57 3.17 -7.20
N ILE A 71 12.60 3.10 -5.88
CA ILE A 71 11.96 4.07 -4.99
C ILE A 71 13.02 5.09 -4.58
N ASP A 72 13.02 6.23 -5.26
CA ASP A 72 13.85 7.40 -4.98
C ASP A 72 13.06 8.47 -4.18
N GLN A 73 13.69 9.60 -3.91
CA GLN A 73 13.07 10.71 -3.15
C GLN A 73 11.81 11.27 -3.84
N ASN A 74 11.80 11.34 -5.18
CA ASN A 74 10.63 11.81 -5.92
C ASN A 74 9.47 10.81 -5.81
N THR A 75 9.79 9.52 -5.89
CA THR A 75 8.80 8.45 -5.69
C THR A 75 8.23 8.50 -4.27
N ILE A 76 9.07 8.69 -3.24
CA ILE A 76 8.63 8.85 -1.84
C ILE A 76 7.68 10.04 -1.72
N TYR A 77 8.05 11.20 -2.28
CA TYR A 77 7.20 12.38 -2.27
C TYR A 77 5.84 12.13 -2.93
N ASN A 78 5.82 11.44 -4.06
CA ASN A 78 4.59 11.05 -4.75
C ASN A 78 3.74 10.07 -3.93
N LEU A 79 4.35 9.13 -3.20
CA LEU A 79 3.64 8.24 -2.28
C LEU A 79 2.94 8.99 -1.15
N PHE A 80 3.57 10.06 -0.63
CA PHE A 80 2.94 10.93 0.37
C PHE A 80 1.69 11.60 -0.20
N TRP A 81 1.78 12.22 -1.38
CA TRP A 81 0.63 12.85 -2.03
C TRP A 81 -0.47 11.84 -2.36
N LYS A 82 -0.13 10.67 -2.90
CA LYS A 82 -1.08 9.60 -3.17
C LYS A 82 -1.87 9.23 -1.92
N ASN A 83 -1.22 9.11 -0.77
CA ASN A 83 -1.88 8.78 0.47
C ASN A 83 -2.85 9.87 0.94
N PHE A 84 -2.44 11.14 0.94
CA PHE A 84 -3.33 12.25 1.31
C PHE A 84 -4.55 12.36 0.41
N ASP A 85 -4.34 12.34 -0.91
CA ASP A 85 -5.42 12.43 -1.88
C ASP A 85 -6.37 11.23 -1.79
N SER A 86 -5.83 10.02 -1.65
CA SER A 86 -6.65 8.81 -1.50
C SER A 86 -7.51 8.83 -0.25
N ILE A 87 -7.01 9.37 0.86
CA ILE A 87 -7.79 9.52 2.09
C ILE A 87 -8.95 10.48 1.88
N LEU A 88 -8.72 11.65 1.24
CA LEU A 88 -9.79 12.60 0.94
C LEU A 88 -10.86 11.99 0.05
N ILE A 89 -10.47 11.25 -0.99
CA ILE A 89 -11.38 10.53 -1.89
C ILE A 89 -12.17 9.46 -1.10
N TYR A 90 -11.50 8.70 -0.24
CA TYR A 90 -12.11 7.66 0.56
C TYR A 90 -13.12 8.22 1.60
N MET A 91 -12.76 9.32 2.28
CA MET A 91 -13.67 10.02 3.21
C MET A 91 -14.96 10.43 2.50
N HIS A 92 -14.85 10.99 1.30
CA HIS A 92 -16.00 11.35 0.50
C HIS A 92 -16.83 10.13 0.06
N TYR A 93 -16.15 9.05 -0.33
CA TYR A 93 -16.82 7.82 -0.77
C TYR A 93 -17.63 7.14 0.34
N LYS A 94 -17.10 7.07 1.55
CA LYS A 94 -17.73 6.41 2.70
C LYS A 94 -18.50 7.34 3.62
N VAL A 95 -18.39 8.66 3.44
CA VAL A 95 -18.98 9.67 4.35
C VAL A 95 -18.58 9.40 5.80
N GLN A 96 -17.27 9.23 6.02
CA GLN A 96 -16.70 8.92 7.34
C GLN A 96 -15.79 10.05 7.83
N ASP A 97 -15.73 10.19 9.16
CA ASP A 97 -14.78 11.09 9.79
C ASP A 97 -13.36 10.49 9.89
N ILE A 98 -12.41 11.35 10.21
CA ILE A 98 -10.98 10.97 10.26
C ILE A 98 -10.68 9.99 11.40
N GLU A 99 -11.38 10.07 12.52
CA GLU A 99 -11.13 9.21 13.69
C GLU A 99 -11.53 7.74 13.37
N ARG A 100 -12.65 7.57 12.67
CA ARG A 100 -13.05 6.23 12.21
C ARG A 100 -12.07 5.66 11.18
N ILE A 101 -11.56 6.51 10.31
CA ILE A 101 -10.54 6.10 9.32
C ILE A 101 -9.28 5.63 10.03
N LYS A 102 -8.75 6.38 10.99
CA LYS A 102 -7.56 6.00 11.76
C LYS A 102 -7.70 4.65 12.46
N SER A 103 -8.91 4.28 12.90
CA SER A 103 -9.14 3.02 13.60
C SER A 103 -9.20 1.80 12.68
N ASN A 104 -9.54 1.97 11.40
CA ASN A 104 -9.91 0.86 10.52
C ASN A 104 -9.02 0.76 9.26
N LEU A 105 -8.41 1.87 8.84
CA LEU A 105 -7.69 1.96 7.58
C LEU A 105 -6.23 1.58 7.74
N ASN A 106 -5.79 0.68 6.88
CA ASN A 106 -4.40 0.24 6.78
C ASN A 106 -3.81 0.62 5.41
N TYR A 107 -2.50 0.82 5.35
CA TYR A 107 -1.78 1.07 4.12
C TYR A 107 -0.75 -0.02 3.84
N ILE A 108 -0.68 -0.48 2.60
CA ILE A 108 0.31 -1.45 2.13
C ILE A 108 1.00 -0.90 0.88
N LEU A 109 2.31 -0.70 0.98
CA LEU A 109 3.17 -0.52 -0.18
C LEU A 109 3.78 -1.87 -0.55
N VAL A 110 3.51 -2.35 -1.76
CA VAL A 110 4.16 -3.53 -2.34
C VAL A 110 5.23 -3.06 -3.32
N TYR A 111 6.49 -3.39 -3.04
CA TYR A 111 7.61 -2.92 -3.85
C TYR A 111 8.42 -4.06 -4.49
N ASN A 112 9.14 -3.75 -5.56
CA ASN A 112 10.07 -4.66 -6.20
C ASN A 112 11.42 -4.64 -5.45
N GLU A 113 11.71 -5.72 -4.71
CA GLU A 113 12.93 -5.85 -3.92
C GLU A 113 14.20 -5.85 -4.77
N GLU A 114 14.15 -6.44 -5.97
CA GLU A 114 15.32 -6.52 -6.85
C GLU A 114 15.83 -5.16 -7.30
N LYS A 115 14.90 -4.21 -7.53
CA LYS A 115 15.21 -2.84 -7.92
C LYS A 115 15.54 -1.93 -6.72
N ASN A 116 15.40 -2.44 -5.50
CA ASN A 116 15.57 -1.70 -4.24
C ASN A 116 16.51 -2.43 -3.25
N LYS A 117 17.50 -3.17 -3.74
CA LYS A 117 18.42 -4.03 -2.93
C LYS A 117 19.28 -3.25 -1.94
N ASP A 118 19.59 -2.00 -2.25
CA ASP A 118 20.51 -1.17 -1.44
C ASP A 118 19.85 -0.57 -0.20
N LEU A 119 18.59 -0.90 0.08
CA LEU A 119 17.85 -0.35 1.21
C LEU A 119 18.27 -1.04 2.52
N PRO A 120 18.49 -0.27 3.60
CA PRO A 120 18.72 -0.85 4.92
C PRO A 120 17.51 -1.67 5.34
N GLY A 121 17.72 -2.95 5.67
CA GLY A 121 16.67 -3.89 6.12
C GLY A 121 16.22 -4.91 5.08
N THR A 122 16.74 -4.90 3.85
CA THR A 122 16.63 -6.05 2.94
C THR A 122 17.47 -7.21 3.46
N ASN A 123 17.00 -8.46 3.30
CA ASN A 123 17.58 -9.67 3.90
C ASN A 123 19.07 -9.93 3.63
N GLN A 124 19.73 -9.15 2.76
CA GLN A 124 21.16 -9.30 2.46
C GLN A 124 22.09 -8.65 3.51
N SER A 125 21.58 -7.75 4.36
CA SER A 125 22.40 -7.14 5.43
C SER A 125 22.47 -7.97 6.72
N ILE A 126 21.73 -9.07 6.80
CA ILE A 126 21.67 -9.94 8.01
C ILE A 126 22.74 -11.05 8.00
N SER A 127 23.41 -11.30 6.85
CA SER A 127 24.32 -12.45 6.72
C SER A 127 25.77 -12.22 7.20
N GLN A 128 26.14 -11.10 7.80
CA GLN A 128 27.53 -10.83 8.22
C GLN A 128 27.77 -10.43 9.68
N SER A 129 26.91 -10.78 10.65
CA SER A 129 27.28 -10.58 12.05
C SER A 129 26.81 -11.71 12.97
N ASN A 130 27.66 -12.73 13.10
CA ASN A 130 27.45 -13.91 13.98
C ASN A 130 27.64 -13.66 15.48
N SER A 131 27.55 -12.43 16.00
CA SER A 131 27.88 -12.17 17.41
C SER A 131 26.89 -11.30 18.20
N ARG A 132 25.67 -11.03 17.70
CA ARG A 132 24.65 -10.22 18.41
C ARG A 132 23.24 -10.83 18.41
N ASN A 133 23.17 -12.14 18.52
CA ASN A 133 21.94 -12.93 18.26
C ASN A 133 20.82 -12.77 19.29
N GLN A 134 20.97 -12.08 20.41
CA GLN A 134 19.87 -11.90 21.38
C GLN A 134 19.18 -10.54 21.29
N LEU A 135 19.89 -9.49 20.96
CA LEU A 135 19.28 -8.18 20.67
C LEU A 135 18.59 -8.15 19.29
N GLY A 136 19.11 -8.90 18.30
CA GLY A 136 18.55 -8.99 16.97
C GLY A 136 17.16 -9.65 16.93
N GLN A 137 16.89 -10.63 17.79
CA GLN A 137 15.59 -11.29 17.84
C GLN A 137 14.46 -10.43 18.44
N SER A 138 14.78 -9.52 19.35
CA SER A 138 13.78 -8.57 19.88
C SER A 138 13.51 -7.41 18.93
N LEU A 139 14.49 -7.03 18.08
CA LEU A 139 14.35 -6.02 17.04
C LEU A 139 13.66 -6.57 15.78
N ALA A 140 13.77 -7.86 15.49
CA ALA A 140 13.09 -8.53 14.37
C ALA A 140 11.56 -8.59 14.54
N LYS A 141 11.04 -8.33 15.73
CA LYS A 141 9.58 -8.17 15.98
C LYS A 141 9.05 -6.77 15.73
N LYS A 142 9.91 -5.76 15.60
CA LYS A 142 9.47 -4.42 15.16
C LYS A 142 9.36 -4.44 13.64
N GLU A 143 8.15 -4.34 13.14
CA GLU A 143 7.89 -4.15 11.71
C GLU A 143 8.66 -2.94 11.22
N PHE A 144 9.67 -3.19 10.38
CA PHE A 144 10.48 -2.11 9.83
C PHE A 144 9.71 -1.48 8.65
N ILE A 145 9.17 -0.29 8.88
CA ILE A 145 8.48 0.47 7.84
C ILE A 145 9.53 1.29 7.08
N GLN A 146 9.69 0.98 5.79
CA GLN A 146 10.69 1.61 4.92
C GLN A 146 10.18 2.93 4.30
N PHE A 147 11.06 3.63 3.59
CA PHE A 147 10.75 4.79 2.75
C PHE A 147 10.14 5.98 3.51
N GLY A 148 10.37 6.09 4.82
CA GLY A 148 9.81 7.16 5.64
C GLY A 148 8.29 7.08 5.84
N LEU A 149 7.63 6.03 5.35
CA LEU A 149 6.17 5.88 5.43
C LEU A 149 5.66 5.61 6.85
N GLY A 150 6.55 5.31 7.79
CA GLY A 150 6.23 5.20 9.21
C GLY A 150 5.57 6.46 9.80
N TYR A 151 5.79 7.61 9.16
CA TYR A 151 5.12 8.87 9.53
C TYR A 151 3.58 8.77 9.50
N PHE A 152 3.03 7.95 8.61
CA PHE A 152 1.58 7.80 8.47
C PHE A 152 0.96 6.86 9.51
N LYS A 153 1.76 6.01 10.17
CA LYS A 153 1.27 5.10 11.20
C LYS A 153 0.81 5.91 12.43
N ASP A 154 -0.34 5.53 12.98
CA ASP A 154 -0.98 6.16 14.13
C ASP A 154 -1.37 7.65 13.91
N TYR A 155 -0.89 8.26 12.81
CA TYR A 155 -1.30 9.61 12.41
C TYR A 155 -2.56 9.59 11.53
N ILE A 156 -2.57 8.72 10.51
CA ILE A 156 -3.69 8.56 9.55
C ILE A 156 -4.11 7.11 9.41
N PHE A 157 -3.14 6.18 9.30
CA PHE A 157 -3.42 4.76 9.18
C PHE A 157 -3.23 4.05 10.51
N LYS A 158 -4.11 3.09 10.80
CA LYS A 158 -3.96 2.16 11.91
C LYS A 158 -2.64 1.40 11.81
N ASN A 159 -2.32 0.89 10.63
CA ASN A 159 -1.07 0.24 10.33
C ASN A 159 -0.54 0.64 8.95
N VAL A 160 0.79 0.62 8.82
CA VAL A 160 1.52 0.82 7.57
C VAL A 160 2.44 -0.36 7.35
N TYR A 161 2.42 -0.92 6.15
CA TYR A 161 3.24 -2.05 5.75
C TYR A 161 4.02 -1.71 4.49
N THR A 162 5.31 -2.04 4.47
CA THR A 162 6.17 -1.97 3.29
C THR A 162 6.71 -3.37 3.02
N LEU A 163 6.24 -4.00 1.95
CA LEU A 163 6.42 -5.43 1.71
C LEU A 163 6.96 -5.67 0.30
N ASN A 164 7.84 -6.65 0.14
CA ASN A 164 8.13 -7.18 -1.17
C ASN A 164 6.97 -8.10 -1.67
N LYS A 165 6.99 -8.48 -2.95
CA LYS A 165 5.94 -9.31 -3.56
C LYS A 165 5.66 -10.60 -2.75
N SER A 166 6.72 -11.33 -2.35
CA SER A 166 6.61 -12.58 -1.60
C SER A 166 6.03 -12.38 -0.20
N GLN A 167 6.47 -11.34 0.51
CA GLN A 167 5.95 -11.00 1.84
C GLN A 167 4.46 -10.64 1.78
N PHE A 168 4.05 -9.86 0.76
CA PHE A 168 2.65 -9.49 0.56
C PHE A 168 1.77 -10.72 0.32
N GLU A 169 2.22 -11.62 -0.58
CA GLU A 169 1.51 -12.87 -0.87
C GLU A 169 1.31 -13.72 0.39
N HIS A 170 2.39 -13.97 1.16
CA HIS A 170 2.33 -14.84 2.33
C HIS A 170 1.55 -14.23 3.49
N ARG A 171 1.68 -12.92 3.71
CA ARG A 171 1.12 -12.25 4.88
C ARG A 171 -0.35 -11.89 4.72
N PHE A 172 -0.77 -11.54 3.51
CA PHE A 172 -2.10 -11.00 3.22
C PHE A 172 -2.88 -11.84 2.21
N LEU A 173 -2.37 -12.04 0.99
CA LEU A 173 -3.15 -12.61 -0.09
C LEU A 173 -3.66 -14.01 0.22
N LYS A 174 -2.81 -14.91 0.70
CA LYS A 174 -3.24 -16.28 1.08
C LYS A 174 -4.39 -16.29 2.07
N LYS A 175 -4.36 -15.37 3.05
CA LYS A 175 -5.43 -15.25 4.05
C LYS A 175 -6.70 -14.68 3.44
N TRP A 176 -6.60 -13.64 2.62
CA TRP A 176 -7.76 -12.98 2.03
C TRP A 176 -8.47 -13.84 1.00
N GLU A 177 -7.72 -14.56 0.16
CA GLU A 177 -8.30 -15.49 -0.83
C GLU A 177 -9.05 -16.66 -0.19
N LEU A 178 -8.59 -17.13 0.99
CA LEU A 178 -9.32 -18.15 1.75
C LEU A 178 -10.63 -17.63 2.36
N GLN A 179 -10.79 -16.34 2.58
CA GLN A 179 -12.01 -15.74 3.12
C GLN A 179 -13.08 -15.48 2.06
N GLU A 180 -12.70 -15.40 0.78
CA GLU A 180 -13.63 -15.23 -0.35
C GLU A 180 -14.16 -16.56 -0.90
N MET A 181 -13.61 -17.70 -0.49
CA MET A 181 -14.06 -19.05 -0.88
C MET A 181 -15.21 -19.52 0.00
#